data_1c2cd6e5dafc59b548310f78d1f4af29
#
_entry.id   1c2cd6e5dafc59b548310f78d1f4af29
#
_cell.length_a   1.000
_cell.length_b   1.000
_cell.length_c   1.000
_cell.angle_alpha   90.00
_cell.angle_beta   90.00
_cell.angle_gamma   90.00
#
_symmetry.space_group_name_H-M   'P 1'
#
loop_
_entity.id
_entity.type
_entity.pdbx_description
1 polymer ?
#
loop_
_entity_poly.entity_id
_entity_poly.type
_entity_poly.pdbx_seq_one_letter_code
_entity_poly.pdbx_strand_id
1 'polypeptide(L)'
;MNPRTDLLENVLIQSLAASRLDASGRQNLSSAELNELFKAFTYPLEAGGKRVRPNLTCLVARACGAPAEHPALLVCAAAVEYIHTYSLVHDDLPCMDDDDLRRGKPTSHKVFGEAQALLIGDALLTQAFSLLADAAEHGLRPDAALRCVQILSRSAGPYGMIAGQWKDLAHTGNAAAADWQTLCAIHNLKTGALLSAACAVGVLAGTALSEHSAKVYQDPRGVDEILKAAEELGMTIGLAFQIVDDVLDATKNSQQLGKTAGKDGDQDKLTAVRLLGTAGAAQEAERLTAAALEKLENLKQLTAGRQAAASSYNSDTAAAWQMLTEFITQLLVRTS
;
A
#
# COMPACT_ATOMS: atom_id res chain seq x y z
N MET A 1 15.41 -11.33 11.77
CA MET A 1 14.86 -11.02 10.42
C MET A 1 13.93 -12.16 10.07
N ASN A 2 12.75 -11.86 9.56
CA ASN A 2 11.77 -12.89 9.20
C ASN A 2 12.05 -13.32 7.74
N PRO A 3 12.28 -14.62 7.42
CA PRO A 3 12.59 -15.08 6.05
C PRO A 3 11.62 -14.61 4.97
N ARG A 4 10.36 -14.31 5.35
CA ARG A 4 9.32 -13.82 4.46
C ARG A 4 9.51 -12.36 4.02
N THR A 5 10.10 -11.53 4.89
CA THR A 5 10.45 -10.16 4.55
C THR A 5 11.55 -10.15 3.49
N ASP A 6 12.51 -11.08 3.61
CA ASP A 6 13.64 -11.17 2.67
C ASP A 6 13.18 -11.58 1.26
N LEU A 7 12.17 -12.47 1.13
CA LEU A 7 11.65 -12.89 -0.17
C LEU A 7 10.90 -11.76 -0.89
N LEU A 8 10.07 -11.01 -0.17
CA LEU A 8 9.38 -9.84 -0.73
C LEU A 8 10.38 -8.73 -1.14
N GLU A 9 11.37 -8.43 -0.30
CA GLU A 9 12.42 -7.46 -0.61
C GLU A 9 13.22 -7.89 -1.86
N ASN A 10 13.52 -9.19 -2.01
CA ASN A 10 14.14 -9.70 -3.22
C ASN A 10 13.26 -9.50 -4.44
N VAL A 11 11.95 -9.77 -4.38
CA VAL A 11 11.05 -9.54 -5.51
C VAL A 11 10.96 -8.06 -5.86
N LEU A 12 10.88 -7.16 -4.86
CA LEU A 12 10.86 -5.71 -5.06
C LEU A 12 12.09 -5.22 -5.84
N ILE A 13 13.27 -5.76 -5.56
CA ILE A 13 14.52 -5.34 -6.21
C ILE A 13 14.72 -6.06 -7.55
N GLN A 14 14.56 -7.38 -7.57
CA GLN A 14 14.84 -8.20 -8.75
C GLN A 14 13.85 -7.98 -9.90
N SER A 15 12.65 -7.50 -9.63
CA SER A 15 11.68 -7.18 -10.67
C SER A 15 12.08 -5.99 -11.55
N LEU A 16 13.07 -5.18 -11.11
CA LEU A 16 13.70 -4.12 -11.90
C LEU A 16 15.02 -4.57 -12.54
N ALA A 17 15.47 -5.80 -12.34
CA ALA A 17 16.77 -6.25 -12.77
C ALA A 17 16.96 -6.14 -14.29
N ALA A 18 18.16 -5.79 -14.69
CA ALA A 18 18.58 -5.60 -16.08
C ALA A 18 18.30 -6.81 -17.00
N SER A 19 18.23 -8.03 -16.44
CA SER A 19 17.89 -9.26 -17.18
C SER A 19 16.50 -9.23 -17.82
N ARG A 20 15.55 -8.45 -17.27
CA ARG A 20 14.22 -8.24 -17.87
C ARG A 20 14.24 -7.19 -18.98
N LEU A 21 15.12 -6.20 -18.89
CA LEU A 21 15.34 -5.21 -19.95
C LEU A 21 16.03 -5.84 -21.17
N ASP A 22 16.86 -6.86 -20.94
CA ASP A 22 17.64 -7.55 -21.96
C ASP A 22 16.81 -8.55 -22.79
N ALA A 23 15.78 -9.16 -22.18
CA ALA A 23 14.93 -10.15 -22.84
C ALA A 23 14.09 -9.59 -24.01
N SER A 24 13.97 -8.26 -24.14
CA SER A 24 13.21 -7.61 -25.22
C SER A 24 14.00 -7.44 -26.52
N GLY A 25 15.33 -7.74 -26.54
CA GLY A 25 16.19 -7.62 -27.73
C GLY A 25 16.37 -6.18 -28.27
N ARG A 26 15.96 -5.16 -27.49
CA ARG A 26 16.02 -3.74 -27.86
C ARG A 26 17.12 -3.01 -27.08
N GLN A 27 18.36 -3.51 -27.21
CA GLN A 27 19.49 -2.91 -26.51
C GLN A 27 20.00 -1.65 -27.24
N ASN A 28 19.49 -0.48 -26.80
CA ASN A 28 20.14 0.80 -27.12
C ASN A 28 20.92 1.35 -25.91
N LEU A 29 21.07 0.58 -24.82
CA LEU A 29 21.78 0.96 -23.60
C LEU A 29 22.96 0.02 -23.38
N SER A 30 24.09 0.58 -23.00
CA SER A 30 25.27 -0.19 -22.56
C SER A 30 24.99 -0.85 -21.20
N SER A 31 25.75 -1.89 -20.85
CA SER A 31 25.67 -2.54 -19.54
C SER A 31 25.94 -1.57 -18.38
N ALA A 32 26.75 -0.53 -18.58
CA ALA A 32 27.03 0.50 -17.59
C ALA A 32 25.79 1.37 -17.34
N GLU A 33 25.12 1.83 -18.40
CA GLU A 33 23.88 2.62 -18.31
C GLU A 33 22.73 1.80 -17.67
N LEU A 34 22.59 0.52 -18.03
CA LEU A 34 21.60 -0.37 -17.41
C LEU A 34 21.84 -0.54 -15.91
N ASN A 35 23.10 -0.67 -15.48
CA ASN A 35 23.44 -0.77 -14.06
C ASN A 35 23.17 0.54 -13.30
N GLU A 36 23.42 1.69 -13.92
CA GLU A 36 23.12 3.00 -13.34
C GLU A 36 21.62 3.19 -13.16
N LEU A 37 20.81 2.89 -14.19
CA LEU A 37 19.36 2.94 -14.12
C LEU A 37 18.80 1.98 -13.06
N PHE A 38 19.29 0.74 -13.02
CA PHE A 38 18.89 -0.23 -12.00
C PHE A 38 19.14 0.31 -10.58
N LYS A 39 20.33 0.87 -10.36
CA LYS A 39 20.71 1.47 -9.07
C LYS A 39 19.81 2.65 -8.69
N ALA A 40 19.46 3.50 -9.66
CA ALA A 40 18.59 4.63 -9.46
C ALA A 40 17.15 4.19 -9.12
N PHE A 41 16.61 3.22 -9.85
CA PHE A 41 15.23 2.75 -9.65
C PHE A 41 15.06 1.89 -8.39
N THR A 42 16.10 1.17 -7.93
CA THR A 42 16.04 0.38 -6.69
C THR A 42 16.30 1.21 -5.45
N TYR A 43 17.00 2.33 -5.56
CA TYR A 43 17.39 3.18 -4.43
C TYR A 43 16.24 3.52 -3.46
N PRO A 44 15.06 4.03 -3.91
CA PRO A 44 13.95 4.35 -2.99
C PRO A 44 13.32 3.09 -2.37
N LEU A 45 13.38 1.94 -3.03
CA LEU A 45 12.94 0.66 -2.50
C LEU A 45 13.90 0.16 -1.40
N GLU A 46 15.21 0.28 -1.61
CA GLU A 46 16.25 -0.10 -0.65
C GLU A 46 16.33 0.84 0.57
N ALA A 47 15.62 1.96 0.56
CA ALA A 47 15.49 2.82 1.74
C ALA A 47 14.75 2.13 2.90
N GLY A 48 14.20 0.93 2.69
CA GLY A 48 13.49 0.15 3.70
C GLY A 48 12.06 0.64 3.92
N GLY A 49 11.53 0.38 5.11
CA GLY A 49 10.18 0.79 5.52
C GLY A 49 9.38 -0.34 6.15
N LYS A 50 8.18 -0.02 6.66
CA LYS A 50 7.31 -1.00 7.35
C LYS A 50 6.62 -1.98 6.38
N ARG A 51 6.69 -1.73 5.08
CA ARG A 51 6.04 -2.54 4.03
C ARG A 51 4.57 -2.87 4.36
N VAL A 52 3.82 -1.87 4.85
CA VAL A 52 2.44 -2.07 5.32
C VAL A 52 1.55 -2.61 4.22
N ARG A 53 1.58 -2.00 3.03
CA ARG A 53 0.71 -2.35 1.91
C ARG A 53 1.00 -3.74 1.34
N PRO A 54 2.23 -4.10 1.00
CA PRO A 54 2.52 -5.44 0.50
C PRO A 54 2.29 -6.53 1.55
N ASN A 55 2.59 -6.28 2.84
CA ASN A 55 2.27 -7.23 3.91
C ASN A 55 0.76 -7.43 4.05
N LEU A 56 -0.04 -6.35 3.98
CA LEU A 56 -1.49 -6.44 3.99
C LEU A 56 -2.02 -7.26 2.81
N THR A 57 -1.51 -7.01 1.59
CA THR A 57 -1.84 -7.80 0.39
C THR A 57 -1.55 -9.28 0.60
N CYS A 58 -0.35 -9.62 1.08
CA CYS A 58 0.04 -11.01 1.32
C CYS A 58 -0.80 -11.67 2.42
N LEU A 59 -1.08 -10.98 3.52
CA LEU A 59 -1.86 -11.54 4.63
C LEU A 59 -3.32 -11.78 4.24
N VAL A 60 -3.95 -10.83 3.54
CA VAL A 60 -5.31 -10.98 3.01
C VAL A 60 -5.37 -12.13 2.00
N ALA A 61 -4.42 -12.22 1.07
CA ALA A 61 -4.39 -13.31 0.09
C ALA A 61 -4.27 -14.68 0.75
N ARG A 62 -3.42 -14.82 1.75
CA ARG A 62 -3.25 -16.06 2.51
C ARG A 62 -4.51 -16.41 3.30
N ALA A 63 -5.15 -15.43 3.90
CA ALA A 63 -6.44 -15.60 4.58
C ALA A 63 -7.54 -16.05 3.60
N CYS A 64 -7.42 -15.68 2.32
CA CYS A 64 -8.30 -16.14 1.23
C CYS A 64 -7.84 -17.45 0.56
N GLY A 65 -6.74 -18.08 1.01
CA GLY A 65 -6.33 -19.41 0.59
C GLY A 65 -5.12 -19.48 -0.35
N ALA A 66 -4.43 -18.35 -0.63
CA ALA A 66 -3.20 -18.40 -1.41
C ALA A 66 -2.05 -19.06 -0.62
N PRO A 67 -1.17 -19.83 -1.30
CA PRO A 67 0.10 -20.24 -0.73
C PRO A 67 0.99 -19.04 -0.37
N ALA A 68 1.68 -19.10 0.77
CA ALA A 68 2.38 -17.96 1.37
C ALA A 68 3.49 -17.35 0.48
N GLU A 69 4.18 -18.18 -0.28
CA GLU A 69 5.36 -17.81 -1.09
C GLU A 69 5.11 -17.93 -2.59
N HIS A 70 3.83 -17.89 -2.99
CA HIS A 70 3.49 -18.02 -4.40
C HIS A 70 4.03 -16.82 -5.21
N PRO A 71 4.81 -17.04 -6.30
CA PRO A 71 5.45 -15.94 -7.05
C PRO A 71 4.47 -14.87 -7.53
N ALA A 72 3.30 -15.26 -8.05
CA ALA A 72 2.27 -14.31 -8.48
C ALA A 72 1.77 -13.42 -7.33
N LEU A 73 1.63 -13.95 -6.10
CA LEU A 73 1.24 -13.17 -4.94
C LEU A 73 2.30 -12.12 -4.58
N LEU A 74 3.57 -12.52 -4.59
CA LEU A 74 4.67 -11.61 -4.27
C LEU A 74 4.79 -10.49 -5.31
N VAL A 75 4.58 -10.81 -6.58
CA VAL A 75 4.57 -9.83 -7.68
C VAL A 75 3.40 -8.85 -7.53
N CYS A 76 2.20 -9.33 -7.17
CA CYS A 76 1.06 -8.45 -6.88
C CYS A 76 1.33 -7.53 -5.68
N ALA A 77 1.93 -8.05 -4.62
CA ALA A 77 2.29 -7.26 -3.45
C ALA A 77 3.37 -6.20 -3.76
N ALA A 78 4.36 -6.56 -4.60
CA ALA A 78 5.38 -5.65 -5.08
C ALA A 78 4.79 -4.50 -5.91
N ALA A 79 3.82 -4.78 -6.77
CA ALA A 79 3.14 -3.77 -7.57
C ALA A 79 2.47 -2.68 -6.70
N VAL A 80 1.83 -3.08 -5.61
CA VAL A 80 1.21 -2.14 -4.67
C VAL A 80 2.27 -1.27 -3.97
N GLU A 81 3.42 -1.84 -3.60
CA GLU A 81 4.52 -1.08 -2.97
C GLU A 81 5.19 -0.15 -3.98
N TYR A 82 5.27 -0.51 -5.26
CA TYR A 82 5.80 0.38 -6.30
C TYR A 82 4.96 1.64 -6.44
N ILE A 83 3.63 1.50 -6.45
CA ILE A 83 2.71 2.65 -6.43
C ILE A 83 2.96 3.53 -5.20
N HIS A 84 3.13 2.94 -4.02
CA HIS A 84 3.45 3.72 -2.83
C HIS A 84 4.83 4.39 -2.92
N THR A 85 5.83 3.68 -3.43
CA THR A 85 7.19 4.21 -3.47
C THR A 85 7.34 5.35 -4.47
N TYR A 86 6.71 5.24 -5.66
CA TYR A 86 6.73 6.35 -6.61
C TYR A 86 6.09 7.62 -6.03
N SER A 87 4.98 7.48 -5.29
CA SER A 87 4.33 8.64 -4.68
C SER A 87 5.23 9.33 -3.68
N LEU A 88 6.00 8.57 -2.88
CA LEU A 88 6.98 9.15 -1.95
C LEU A 88 8.13 9.84 -2.70
N VAL A 89 8.63 9.27 -3.80
CA VAL A 89 9.70 9.89 -4.61
C VAL A 89 9.25 11.22 -5.18
N HIS A 90 8.00 11.31 -5.66
CA HIS A 90 7.45 12.55 -6.19
C HIS A 90 7.08 13.55 -5.08
N ASP A 91 6.53 13.09 -3.96
CA ASP A 91 6.22 13.93 -2.81
C ASP A 91 7.48 14.61 -2.23
N ASP A 92 8.64 13.94 -2.28
CA ASP A 92 9.91 14.47 -1.79
C ASP A 92 10.51 15.59 -2.67
N LEU A 93 10.02 15.80 -3.92
CA LEU A 93 10.57 16.80 -4.84
C LEU A 93 10.42 18.25 -4.30
N PRO A 94 11.32 19.18 -4.70
CA PRO A 94 11.26 20.59 -4.27
C PRO A 94 9.95 21.30 -4.62
N CYS A 95 9.26 20.88 -5.67
CA CYS A 95 7.96 21.44 -6.04
C CYS A 95 6.77 20.85 -5.25
N MET A 96 7.03 19.90 -4.35
CA MET A 96 6.05 19.21 -3.50
C MET A 96 6.38 19.48 -2.02
N ASP A 97 6.80 18.46 -1.25
CA ASP A 97 7.08 18.59 0.19
C ASP A 97 8.50 19.10 0.49
N ASP A 98 9.40 19.11 -0.50
CA ASP A 98 10.82 19.51 -0.41
C ASP A 98 11.54 18.83 0.77
N ASP A 99 11.49 17.51 0.80
CA ASP A 99 12.09 16.71 1.86
C ASP A 99 13.51 16.26 1.49
N ASP A 100 14.50 16.59 2.34
CA ASP A 100 15.89 16.19 2.16
C ASP A 100 16.16 14.72 2.52
N LEU A 101 15.38 14.19 3.47
CA LEU A 101 15.56 12.86 4.03
C LEU A 101 14.26 12.06 4.05
N ARG A 102 14.35 10.79 3.64
CA ARG A 102 13.27 9.80 3.75
C ARG A 102 13.78 8.54 4.43
N ARG A 103 13.17 8.16 5.56
CA ARG A 103 13.60 6.98 6.35
C ARG A 103 15.08 7.03 6.76
N GLY A 104 15.57 8.23 7.03
CA GLY A 104 16.97 8.48 7.44
C GLY A 104 18.01 8.44 6.31
N LYS A 105 17.59 8.27 5.05
CA LYS A 105 18.45 8.36 3.86
C LYS A 105 18.12 9.62 3.06
N PRO A 106 19.08 10.20 2.31
CA PRO A 106 18.80 11.28 1.36
C PRO A 106 17.71 10.86 0.37
N THR A 107 16.83 11.80 0.00
CA THR A 107 15.78 11.59 -0.98
C THR A 107 16.35 11.41 -2.39
N SER A 108 15.59 10.81 -3.31
CA SER A 108 16.07 10.51 -4.67
C SER A 108 16.54 11.76 -5.40
N HIS A 109 15.87 12.91 -5.22
CA HIS A 109 16.29 14.17 -5.89
C HIS A 109 17.60 14.74 -5.33
N LYS A 110 17.94 14.46 -4.07
CA LYS A 110 19.24 14.85 -3.49
C LYS A 110 20.38 13.98 -3.98
N VAL A 111 20.11 12.72 -4.33
CA VAL A 111 21.14 11.77 -4.79
C VAL A 111 21.35 11.84 -6.30
N PHE A 112 20.26 11.92 -7.08
CA PHE A 112 20.30 11.79 -8.54
C PHE A 112 19.94 13.09 -9.28
N GLY A 113 19.40 14.10 -8.58
CA GLY A 113 18.85 15.31 -9.19
C GLY A 113 17.33 15.22 -9.41
N GLU A 114 16.69 16.39 -9.58
CA GLU A 114 15.22 16.50 -9.67
C GLU A 114 14.65 15.79 -10.90
N ALA A 115 15.27 15.98 -12.07
CA ALA A 115 14.82 15.37 -13.32
C ALA A 115 14.87 13.82 -13.25
N GLN A 116 15.97 13.28 -12.70
CA GLN A 116 16.12 11.84 -12.51
C GLN A 116 15.15 11.30 -11.48
N ALA A 117 14.91 12.02 -10.39
CA ALA A 117 13.91 11.61 -9.38
C ALA A 117 12.50 11.57 -9.97
N LEU A 118 12.12 12.54 -10.81
CA LEU A 118 10.86 12.50 -11.54
C LEU A 118 10.75 11.22 -12.38
N LEU A 119 11.79 10.90 -13.16
CA LEU A 119 11.83 9.70 -14.02
C LEU A 119 11.87 8.39 -13.20
N ILE A 120 12.49 8.39 -12.02
CA ILE A 120 12.45 7.23 -11.09
C ILE A 120 11.00 6.96 -10.66
N GLY A 121 10.26 8.01 -10.28
CA GLY A 121 8.85 7.87 -9.93
C GLY A 121 8.00 7.35 -11.10
N ASP A 122 8.17 7.90 -12.30
CA ASP A 122 7.45 7.47 -13.51
C ASP A 122 7.75 6.01 -13.87
N ALA A 123 9.01 5.59 -13.72
CA ALA A 123 9.41 4.21 -13.96
C ALA A 123 8.73 3.23 -12.97
N LEU A 124 8.73 3.56 -11.68
CA LEU A 124 8.07 2.74 -10.65
C LEU A 124 6.55 2.67 -10.86
N LEU A 125 5.92 3.81 -11.19
CA LEU A 125 4.49 3.88 -11.51
C LEU A 125 4.16 2.95 -12.68
N THR A 126 4.90 3.04 -13.77
CA THR A 126 4.68 2.23 -14.97
C THR A 126 4.95 0.75 -14.70
N GLN A 127 6.05 0.44 -14.02
CA GLN A 127 6.45 -0.93 -13.70
C GLN A 127 5.45 -1.63 -12.77
N ALA A 128 4.73 -0.91 -11.91
CA ALA A 128 3.68 -1.51 -11.08
C ALA A 128 2.60 -2.22 -11.91
N PHE A 129 2.19 -1.64 -13.02
CA PHE A 129 1.19 -2.25 -13.91
C PHE A 129 1.77 -3.39 -14.75
N SER A 130 3.04 -3.29 -15.16
CA SER A 130 3.76 -4.41 -15.79
C SER A 130 3.80 -5.63 -14.88
N LEU A 131 4.13 -5.44 -13.59
CA LEU A 131 4.15 -6.52 -12.60
C LEU A 131 2.79 -7.21 -12.46
N LEU A 132 1.69 -6.47 -12.42
CA LEU A 132 0.36 -7.07 -12.36
C LEU A 132 -0.01 -7.86 -13.62
N ALA A 133 0.44 -7.40 -14.79
CA ALA A 133 0.28 -8.15 -16.03
C ALA A 133 1.12 -9.44 -16.00
N ASP A 134 2.39 -9.33 -15.58
CA ASP A 134 3.33 -10.47 -15.45
C ASP A 134 2.86 -11.50 -14.41
N ALA A 135 2.01 -11.12 -13.45
CA ALA A 135 1.46 -12.06 -12.47
C ALA A 135 0.71 -13.23 -13.13
N ALA A 136 0.15 -13.04 -14.33
CA ALA A 136 -0.47 -14.11 -15.10
C ALA A 136 0.56 -15.15 -15.57
N GLU A 137 1.77 -14.76 -15.92
CA GLU A 137 2.86 -15.66 -16.29
C GLU A 137 3.36 -16.49 -15.10
N HIS A 138 3.14 -15.98 -13.89
CA HIS A 138 3.45 -16.63 -12.62
C HIS A 138 2.28 -17.47 -12.06
N GLY A 139 1.22 -17.69 -12.83
CA GLY A 139 0.11 -18.59 -12.48
C GLY A 139 -1.13 -17.90 -11.89
N LEU A 140 -1.17 -16.56 -11.82
CA LEU A 140 -2.42 -15.85 -11.53
C LEU A 140 -3.35 -15.96 -12.75
N ARG A 141 -4.64 -16.19 -12.53
CA ARG A 141 -5.62 -16.20 -13.61
C ARG A 141 -5.62 -14.84 -14.35
N PRO A 142 -5.63 -14.80 -15.69
CA PRO A 142 -5.59 -13.55 -16.46
C PRO A 142 -6.72 -12.57 -16.14
N ASP A 143 -7.92 -13.06 -15.86
CA ASP A 143 -9.07 -12.24 -15.45
C ASP A 143 -8.86 -11.62 -14.08
N ALA A 144 -8.25 -12.34 -13.12
CA ALA A 144 -7.88 -11.80 -11.81
C ALA A 144 -6.74 -10.77 -11.93
N ALA A 145 -5.73 -11.02 -12.76
CA ALA A 145 -4.65 -10.07 -13.04
C ALA A 145 -5.20 -8.77 -13.64
N LEU A 146 -6.09 -8.84 -14.62
CA LEU A 146 -6.74 -7.66 -15.20
C LEU A 146 -7.56 -6.89 -14.17
N ARG A 147 -8.29 -7.57 -13.28
CA ARG A 147 -9.03 -6.92 -12.19
C ARG A 147 -8.07 -6.23 -11.20
N CYS A 148 -6.93 -6.85 -10.89
CA CYS A 148 -5.90 -6.19 -10.07
C CYS A 148 -5.39 -4.90 -10.72
N VAL A 149 -5.12 -4.91 -12.04
CA VAL A 149 -4.74 -3.71 -12.80
C VAL A 149 -5.83 -2.64 -12.70
N GLN A 150 -7.11 -2.99 -12.89
CA GLN A 150 -8.24 -2.05 -12.80
C GLN A 150 -8.37 -1.43 -11.40
N ILE A 151 -8.25 -2.23 -10.34
CA ILE A 151 -8.34 -1.76 -8.95
C ILE A 151 -7.16 -0.83 -8.64
N LEU A 152 -5.94 -1.26 -8.94
CA LEU A 152 -4.74 -0.48 -8.61
C LEU A 152 -4.69 0.84 -9.39
N SER A 153 -5.03 0.83 -10.69
CA SER A 153 -5.05 2.05 -11.52
C SER A 153 -6.10 3.06 -11.06
N ARG A 154 -7.29 2.58 -10.66
CA ARG A 154 -8.35 3.45 -10.12
C ARG A 154 -7.93 4.06 -8.77
N SER A 155 -7.34 3.25 -7.89
CA SER A 155 -6.95 3.67 -6.55
C SER A 155 -5.70 4.54 -6.52
N ALA A 156 -4.77 4.37 -7.45
CA ALA A 156 -3.59 5.23 -7.60
C ALA A 156 -3.89 6.51 -8.38
N GLY A 157 -4.85 6.46 -9.29
CA GLY A 157 -5.11 7.47 -10.32
C GLY A 157 -5.96 8.67 -9.87
N PRO A 158 -6.63 9.34 -10.85
CA PRO A 158 -7.34 10.61 -10.65
C PRO A 158 -8.59 10.50 -9.76
N TYR A 159 -9.03 9.30 -9.43
CA TYR A 159 -10.17 9.06 -8.53
C TYR A 159 -9.74 8.50 -7.15
N GLY A 160 -8.43 8.40 -6.90
CA GLY A 160 -7.84 7.87 -5.69
C GLY A 160 -6.69 8.74 -5.17
N MET A 161 -5.51 8.15 -5.02
CA MET A 161 -4.36 8.75 -4.35
C MET A 161 -3.94 10.10 -4.96
N ILE A 162 -3.90 10.23 -6.30
CA ILE A 162 -3.56 11.51 -6.97
C ILE A 162 -4.59 12.58 -6.65
N ALA A 163 -5.90 12.26 -6.66
CA ALA A 163 -6.92 13.22 -6.25
C ALA A 163 -6.79 13.63 -4.78
N GLY A 164 -6.40 12.69 -3.91
CA GLY A 164 -6.11 12.96 -2.50
C GLY A 164 -4.94 13.91 -2.32
N GLN A 165 -3.85 13.69 -3.03
CA GLN A 165 -2.67 14.57 -3.03
C GLN A 165 -2.99 15.96 -3.58
N TRP A 166 -3.76 16.03 -4.67
CA TRP A 166 -4.23 17.31 -5.22
C TRP A 166 -5.05 18.11 -4.20
N LYS A 167 -5.99 17.45 -3.49
CA LYS A 167 -6.80 18.10 -2.45
C LYS A 167 -5.95 18.53 -1.26
N ASP A 168 -4.99 17.72 -0.85
CA ASP A 168 -4.08 18.02 0.26
C ASP A 168 -3.28 19.31 -0.03
N LEU A 169 -2.64 19.39 -1.19
CA LEU A 169 -1.93 20.57 -1.64
C LEU A 169 -2.83 21.82 -1.73
N ALA A 170 -4.07 21.68 -2.19
CA ALA A 170 -5.00 22.81 -2.29
C ALA A 170 -5.43 23.38 -0.92
N HIS A 171 -5.25 22.60 0.18
CA HIS A 171 -5.57 23.01 1.53
C HIS A 171 -4.33 23.34 2.39
N THR A 172 -3.13 23.06 1.90
CA THR A 172 -1.87 23.45 2.54
C THR A 172 -1.76 24.98 2.56
N GLY A 173 -1.49 25.55 3.74
CA GLY A 173 -1.46 27.01 3.94
C GLY A 173 -2.85 27.66 4.07
N ASN A 174 -3.96 26.91 4.00
CA ASN A 174 -5.32 27.41 4.16
C ASN A 174 -6.21 26.45 4.96
N ALA A 175 -5.64 25.83 5.98
CA ALA A 175 -6.34 24.83 6.80
C ALA A 175 -7.53 25.40 7.61
N ALA A 176 -7.60 26.72 7.81
CA ALA A 176 -8.71 27.35 8.52
C ALA A 176 -10.06 27.27 7.79
N ALA A 177 -10.06 27.05 6.48
CA ALA A 177 -11.27 26.94 5.65
C ALA A 177 -11.80 25.51 5.50
N ALA A 178 -11.12 24.51 6.07
CA ALA A 178 -11.46 23.10 5.90
C ALA A 178 -12.11 22.51 7.18
N ASP A 179 -13.05 21.62 6.97
CA ASP A 179 -13.79 20.91 8.01
C ASP A 179 -13.35 19.45 8.13
N TRP A 180 -13.94 18.73 9.09
CA TRP A 180 -13.72 17.31 9.32
C TRP A 180 -14.01 16.45 8.08
N GLN A 181 -15.05 16.79 7.32
CA GLN A 181 -15.43 16.04 6.14
C GLN A 181 -14.36 16.19 5.03
N THR A 182 -13.79 17.36 4.89
CA THR A 182 -12.68 17.64 3.96
C THR A 182 -11.44 16.85 4.34
N LEU A 183 -11.04 16.82 5.63
CA LEU A 183 -9.93 16.02 6.13
C LEU A 183 -10.13 14.53 5.85
N CYS A 184 -11.31 13.99 6.21
CA CYS A 184 -11.63 12.59 5.93
C CYS A 184 -11.56 12.27 4.42
N ALA A 185 -12.02 13.18 3.55
CA ALA A 185 -11.94 12.99 2.10
C ALA A 185 -10.48 12.94 1.61
N ILE A 186 -9.61 13.83 2.13
CA ILE A 186 -8.18 13.81 1.81
C ILE A 186 -7.55 12.49 2.25
N HIS A 187 -7.73 12.09 3.51
CA HIS A 187 -7.14 10.85 4.04
C HIS A 187 -7.66 9.60 3.34
N ASN A 188 -8.95 9.53 3.05
CA ASN A 188 -9.54 8.41 2.30
C ASN A 188 -8.95 8.29 0.90
N LEU A 189 -8.78 9.40 0.19
CA LEU A 189 -8.24 9.39 -1.16
C LEU A 189 -6.72 9.18 -1.17
N LYS A 190 -5.96 9.96 -0.39
CA LYS A 190 -4.49 9.96 -0.40
C LYS A 190 -3.92 8.65 0.15
N THR A 191 -4.52 8.12 1.22
CA THR A 191 -4.00 6.95 1.95
C THR A 191 -4.96 5.75 1.88
N GLY A 192 -6.24 5.96 2.14
CA GLY A 192 -7.27 4.92 2.20
C GLY A 192 -7.41 4.15 0.89
N ALA A 193 -7.42 4.84 -0.25
CA ALA A 193 -7.59 4.23 -1.56
C ALA A 193 -6.54 3.15 -1.86
N LEU A 194 -5.27 3.40 -1.55
CA LEU A 194 -4.20 2.44 -1.82
C LEU A 194 -4.18 1.28 -0.80
N LEU A 195 -4.60 1.49 0.45
CA LEU A 195 -4.78 0.41 1.43
C LEU A 195 -6.01 -0.45 1.08
N SER A 196 -7.06 0.17 0.57
CA SER A 196 -8.23 -0.52 -0.01
C SER A 196 -7.80 -1.41 -1.19
N ALA A 197 -7.00 -0.86 -2.11
CA ALA A 197 -6.44 -1.65 -3.22
C ALA A 197 -5.57 -2.82 -2.74
N ALA A 198 -4.75 -2.62 -1.71
CA ALA A 198 -3.93 -3.68 -1.12
C ALA A 198 -4.77 -4.86 -0.62
N CYS A 199 -5.88 -4.58 0.09
CA CYS A 199 -6.82 -5.60 0.53
C CYS A 199 -7.52 -6.29 -0.65
N ALA A 200 -8.01 -5.53 -1.63
CA ALA A 200 -8.75 -6.05 -2.78
C ALA A 200 -7.86 -6.91 -3.69
N VAL A 201 -6.63 -6.47 -3.97
CA VAL A 201 -5.63 -7.26 -4.71
C VAL A 201 -5.31 -8.56 -3.95
N GLY A 202 -5.21 -8.47 -2.60
CA GLY A 202 -5.05 -9.64 -1.74
C GLY A 202 -6.20 -10.65 -1.90
N VAL A 203 -7.45 -10.20 -1.91
CA VAL A 203 -8.61 -11.07 -2.14
C VAL A 203 -8.55 -11.73 -3.52
N LEU A 204 -8.28 -10.96 -4.58
CA LEU A 204 -8.22 -11.49 -5.95
C LEU A 204 -7.09 -12.52 -6.11
N ALA A 205 -5.89 -12.22 -5.62
CA ALA A 205 -4.78 -13.15 -5.65
C ALA A 205 -5.09 -14.40 -4.79
N GLY A 206 -5.63 -14.20 -3.59
CA GLY A 206 -5.97 -15.28 -2.67
C GLY A 206 -6.98 -16.25 -3.24
N THR A 207 -8.07 -15.74 -3.76
CA THR A 207 -9.14 -16.58 -4.34
C THR A 207 -8.70 -17.27 -5.64
N ALA A 208 -7.88 -16.59 -6.47
CA ALA A 208 -7.41 -17.13 -7.74
C ALA A 208 -6.31 -18.19 -7.59
N LEU A 209 -5.47 -18.08 -6.55
CA LEU A 209 -4.36 -18.99 -6.28
C LEU A 209 -4.71 -20.12 -5.30
N SER A 210 -5.92 -20.10 -4.72
CA SER A 210 -6.36 -21.18 -3.83
C SER A 210 -6.49 -22.50 -4.58
N GLU A 211 -6.22 -23.62 -3.91
CA GLU A 211 -6.40 -24.98 -4.47
C GLU A 211 -7.82 -25.26 -4.96
N HIS A 212 -8.79 -24.48 -4.48
CA HIS A 212 -10.21 -24.59 -4.82
C HIS A 212 -10.71 -23.44 -5.69
N SER A 213 -9.81 -22.71 -6.34
CA SER A 213 -10.13 -21.54 -7.16
C SER A 213 -11.24 -21.77 -8.17
N ALA A 214 -11.26 -22.93 -8.84
CA ALA A 214 -12.30 -23.28 -9.81
C ALA A 214 -13.72 -23.24 -9.20
N LYS A 215 -13.92 -23.70 -7.95
CA LYS A 215 -15.22 -23.66 -7.26
C LYS A 215 -15.58 -22.24 -6.81
N VAL A 216 -14.61 -21.48 -6.34
CA VAL A 216 -14.80 -20.09 -5.89
C VAL A 216 -15.26 -19.20 -7.05
N TYR A 217 -14.68 -19.39 -8.24
CA TYR A 217 -15.04 -18.61 -9.44
C TYR A 217 -16.34 -19.04 -10.13
N GLN A 218 -16.98 -20.14 -9.71
CA GLN A 218 -18.34 -20.51 -10.18
C GLN A 218 -19.42 -19.56 -9.64
N ASP A 219 -19.15 -18.82 -8.56
CA ASP A 219 -20.02 -17.77 -8.05
C ASP A 219 -19.31 -16.40 -8.01
N PRO A 220 -19.31 -15.66 -9.14
CA PRO A 220 -18.67 -14.35 -9.21
C PRO A 220 -19.24 -13.33 -8.23
N ARG A 221 -20.56 -13.37 -7.93
CA ARG A 221 -21.20 -12.41 -7.03
C ARG A 221 -20.63 -12.45 -5.63
N GLY A 222 -20.28 -13.59 -5.16
CA GLY A 222 -19.74 -13.63 -3.84
C GLY A 222 -18.25 -13.33 -3.77
N VAL A 223 -17.46 -13.42 -4.85
CA VAL A 223 -16.14 -12.79 -4.89
C VAL A 223 -16.29 -11.28 -4.80
N ASP A 224 -17.30 -10.70 -5.43
CA ASP A 224 -17.56 -9.26 -5.39
C ASP A 224 -18.00 -8.77 -3.99
N GLU A 225 -18.74 -9.58 -3.22
CA GLU A 225 -19.08 -9.29 -1.81
C GLU A 225 -17.82 -9.28 -0.92
N ILE A 226 -16.94 -10.27 -1.07
CA ILE A 226 -15.66 -10.32 -0.34
C ILE A 226 -14.76 -9.14 -0.73
N LEU A 227 -14.69 -8.81 -2.02
CA LEU A 227 -13.94 -7.66 -2.51
C LEU A 227 -14.43 -6.36 -1.88
N LYS A 228 -15.73 -6.12 -1.90
CA LYS A 228 -16.32 -4.93 -1.28
C LYS A 228 -16.00 -4.84 0.20
N ALA A 229 -16.13 -5.93 0.95
CA ALA A 229 -15.78 -5.97 2.37
C ALA A 229 -14.29 -5.69 2.61
N ALA A 230 -13.40 -6.20 1.75
CA ALA A 230 -11.97 -5.95 1.81
C ALA A 230 -11.62 -4.49 1.47
N GLU A 231 -12.28 -3.90 0.47
CA GLU A 231 -12.12 -2.48 0.11
C GLU A 231 -12.56 -1.57 1.27
N GLU A 232 -13.69 -1.86 1.90
CA GLU A 232 -14.18 -1.13 3.07
C GLU A 232 -13.24 -1.25 4.28
N LEU A 233 -12.69 -2.45 4.52
CA LEU A 233 -11.67 -2.67 5.55
C LEU A 233 -10.44 -1.82 5.29
N GLY A 234 -9.86 -1.89 4.09
CA GLY A 234 -8.66 -1.15 3.72
C GLY A 234 -8.84 0.36 3.80
N MET A 235 -10.01 0.87 3.41
CA MET A 235 -10.38 2.28 3.53
C MET A 235 -10.42 2.72 5.01
N THR A 236 -11.04 1.91 5.88
CA THR A 236 -11.14 2.21 7.31
C THR A 236 -9.77 2.15 7.99
N ILE A 237 -8.92 1.16 7.64
CA ILE A 237 -7.53 1.11 8.10
C ILE A 237 -6.78 2.38 7.68
N GLY A 238 -6.96 2.85 6.45
CA GLY A 238 -6.27 4.03 5.94
C GLY A 238 -6.63 5.30 6.70
N LEU A 239 -7.92 5.52 6.96
CA LEU A 239 -8.38 6.66 7.74
C LEU A 239 -7.88 6.58 9.19
N ALA A 240 -8.04 5.42 9.85
CA ALA A 240 -7.56 5.21 11.22
C ALA A 240 -6.04 5.46 11.32
N PHE A 241 -5.27 4.95 10.36
CA PHE A 241 -3.83 5.10 10.30
C PHE A 241 -3.40 6.58 10.26
N GLN A 242 -4.05 7.40 9.43
CA GLN A 242 -3.74 8.82 9.32
C GLN A 242 -4.12 9.58 10.59
N ILE A 243 -5.27 9.29 11.20
CA ILE A 243 -5.67 9.93 12.46
C ILE A 243 -4.68 9.56 13.59
N VAL A 244 -4.24 8.29 13.65
CA VAL A 244 -3.19 7.85 14.59
C VAL A 244 -1.87 8.56 14.32
N ASP A 245 -1.45 8.71 13.07
CA ASP A 245 -0.23 9.43 12.73
C ASP A 245 -0.33 10.92 13.14
N ASP A 246 -1.46 11.61 12.90
CA ASP A 246 -1.70 12.99 13.34
C ASP A 246 -1.56 13.15 14.88
N VAL A 247 -2.09 12.19 15.65
CA VAL A 247 -1.97 12.19 17.12
C VAL A 247 -0.51 11.98 17.55
N LEU A 248 0.20 11.05 16.89
CA LEU A 248 1.60 10.77 17.21
C LEU A 248 2.51 11.95 16.87
N ASP A 249 2.31 12.60 15.74
CA ASP A 249 3.10 13.76 15.30
C ASP A 249 2.90 14.95 16.25
N ALA A 250 1.71 15.10 16.82
CA ALA A 250 1.41 16.15 17.80
C ALA A 250 1.96 15.85 19.21
N THR A 251 2.22 14.58 19.55
CA THR A 251 2.56 14.16 20.92
C THR A 251 4.03 13.74 21.11
N LYS A 252 4.75 13.42 20.04
CA LYS A 252 6.15 12.94 20.09
C LYS A 252 7.18 14.03 19.77
N ASN A 253 8.33 13.97 20.45
CA ASN A 253 9.49 14.81 20.16
C ASN A 253 10.23 14.35 18.89
N SER A 254 10.90 15.29 18.20
CA SER A 254 11.64 15.10 16.93
C SER A 254 12.57 13.87 16.89
N GLN A 255 13.20 13.52 18.02
CA GLN A 255 14.12 12.38 18.11
C GLN A 255 13.45 11.00 18.01
N GLN A 256 12.15 10.91 18.26
CA GLN A 256 11.40 9.65 18.25
C GLN A 256 10.75 9.33 16.89
N LEU A 257 10.60 10.34 16.02
CA LEU A 257 9.85 10.19 14.75
C LEU A 257 10.74 9.86 13.54
N GLY A 258 12.08 10.05 13.64
CA GLY A 258 12.99 9.85 12.49
C GLY A 258 12.74 10.83 11.32
N LYS A 259 11.92 11.86 11.56
CA LYS A 259 11.59 13.01 10.70
C LYS A 259 11.76 14.30 11.50
N THR A 260 11.74 15.46 10.84
CA THR A 260 11.63 16.76 11.51
C THR A 260 10.22 16.85 12.11
N ALA A 261 10.08 16.75 13.44
CA ALA A 261 8.78 16.85 14.11
C ALA A 261 8.27 18.31 14.05
N GLY A 262 6.93 18.46 13.97
CA GLY A 262 6.31 19.78 13.92
C GLY A 262 6.21 20.41 12.53
N LYS A 263 6.70 19.75 11.48
CA LYS A 263 6.64 20.27 10.09
C LYS A 263 5.19 20.56 9.64
N ASP A 264 4.22 19.76 10.11
CA ASP A 264 2.80 19.96 9.81
C ASP A 264 2.22 21.25 10.43
N GLY A 265 2.70 21.63 11.62
CA GLY A 265 2.35 22.91 12.26
C GLY A 265 2.96 24.12 11.53
N ASP A 266 4.21 24.00 11.08
CA ASP A 266 4.91 25.04 10.34
C ASP A 266 4.35 25.25 8.92
N GLN A 267 3.79 24.21 8.30
CA GLN A 267 3.18 24.25 6.97
C GLN A 267 1.68 24.58 6.98
N ASP A 268 1.07 24.89 8.14
CA ASP A 268 -0.38 25.10 8.29
C ASP A 268 -1.23 23.96 7.69
N LYS A 269 -0.79 22.69 7.92
CA LYS A 269 -1.49 21.51 7.43
C LYS A 269 -2.80 21.25 8.19
N LEU A 270 -3.77 20.72 7.46
CA LEU A 270 -5.03 20.24 8.02
C LEU A 270 -4.81 18.88 8.68
N THR A 271 -5.02 18.79 10.01
CA THR A 271 -4.86 17.56 10.80
C THR A 271 -6.05 17.30 11.71
N ALA A 272 -6.26 16.04 12.14
CA ALA A 272 -7.30 15.67 13.08
C ALA A 272 -7.13 16.39 14.42
N VAL A 273 -5.90 16.54 14.89
CA VAL A 273 -5.60 17.23 16.15
C VAL A 273 -5.99 18.71 16.08
N ARG A 274 -5.79 19.36 14.94
CA ARG A 274 -6.21 20.76 14.73
C ARG A 274 -7.71 20.93 14.80
N LEU A 275 -8.48 19.98 14.24
CA LEU A 275 -9.96 20.07 14.19
C LEU A 275 -10.66 19.62 15.46
N LEU A 276 -10.15 18.56 16.10
CA LEU A 276 -10.82 17.88 17.22
C LEU A 276 -10.09 18.08 18.56
N GLY A 277 -8.91 18.68 18.55
CA GLY A 277 -7.98 18.64 19.68
C GLY A 277 -7.36 17.24 19.86
N THR A 278 -6.29 17.14 20.67
CA THR A 278 -5.55 15.88 20.86
C THR A 278 -6.46 14.78 21.44
N ALA A 279 -7.30 15.10 22.42
CA ALA A 279 -8.20 14.12 23.04
C ALA A 279 -9.30 13.64 22.08
N GLY A 280 -9.89 14.56 21.30
CA GLY A 280 -10.91 14.20 20.30
C GLY A 280 -10.34 13.37 19.16
N ALA A 281 -9.13 13.69 18.67
CA ALA A 281 -8.44 12.90 17.65
C ALA A 281 -8.08 11.49 18.16
N ALA A 282 -7.62 11.36 19.42
CA ALA A 282 -7.33 10.06 20.01
C ALA A 282 -8.61 9.20 20.14
N GLN A 283 -9.71 9.79 20.60
CA GLN A 283 -11.00 9.08 20.68
C GLN A 283 -11.50 8.62 19.30
N GLU A 284 -11.33 9.44 18.28
CA GLU A 284 -11.71 9.08 16.91
C GLU A 284 -10.80 7.98 16.35
N ALA A 285 -9.49 8.00 16.64
CA ALA A 285 -8.56 6.92 16.30
C ALA A 285 -8.98 5.57 16.92
N GLU A 286 -9.38 5.58 18.20
CA GLU A 286 -9.89 4.37 18.89
C GLU A 286 -11.19 3.88 18.24
N ARG A 287 -12.13 4.76 17.95
CA ARG A 287 -13.39 4.43 17.28
C ARG A 287 -13.16 3.79 15.90
N LEU A 288 -12.26 4.37 15.10
CA LEU A 288 -11.93 3.86 13.76
C LEU A 288 -11.16 2.53 13.84
N THR A 289 -10.32 2.35 14.85
CA THR A 289 -9.62 1.09 15.12
C THR A 289 -10.63 -0.03 15.43
N ALA A 290 -11.60 0.23 16.31
CA ALA A 290 -12.68 -0.72 16.60
C ALA A 290 -13.50 -1.06 15.35
N ALA A 291 -13.84 -0.05 14.53
CA ALA A 291 -14.56 -0.26 13.28
C ALA A 291 -13.73 -1.08 12.24
N ALA A 292 -12.41 -0.92 12.19
CA ALA A 292 -11.54 -1.72 11.33
C ALA A 292 -11.54 -3.19 11.77
N LEU A 293 -11.49 -3.47 13.08
CA LEU A 293 -11.54 -4.84 13.60
C LEU A 293 -12.91 -5.51 13.37
N GLU A 294 -14.00 -4.77 13.47
CA GLU A 294 -15.34 -5.26 13.12
C GLU A 294 -15.44 -5.62 11.63
N LYS A 295 -14.93 -4.75 10.74
CA LYS A 295 -14.89 -5.02 9.30
C LYS A 295 -13.98 -6.21 8.96
N LEU A 296 -12.89 -6.40 9.69
CA LEU A 296 -12.03 -7.57 9.55
C LEU A 296 -12.78 -8.86 9.90
N GLU A 297 -13.54 -8.87 10.98
CA GLU A 297 -14.34 -10.03 11.38
C GLU A 297 -15.44 -10.32 10.34
N ASN A 298 -16.10 -9.29 9.81
CA ASN A 298 -17.05 -9.45 8.70
C ASN A 298 -16.40 -10.08 7.46
N LEU A 299 -15.23 -9.58 7.04
CA LEU A 299 -14.48 -10.14 5.92
C LEU A 299 -14.12 -11.60 6.15
N LYS A 300 -13.70 -11.95 7.37
CA LYS A 300 -13.40 -13.33 7.77
C LYS A 300 -14.63 -14.24 7.68
N GLN A 301 -15.79 -13.80 8.14
CA GLN A 301 -17.03 -14.57 8.09
C GLN A 301 -17.49 -14.82 6.65
N LEU A 302 -17.45 -13.81 5.78
CA LEU A 302 -17.78 -13.94 4.36
C LEU A 302 -16.84 -14.93 3.66
N THR A 303 -15.55 -14.84 3.97
CA THR A 303 -14.54 -15.74 3.37
C THR A 303 -14.67 -17.16 3.91
N ALA A 304 -14.85 -17.34 5.22
CA ALA A 304 -15.00 -18.65 5.85
C ALA A 304 -16.24 -19.42 5.36
N GLY A 305 -17.37 -18.75 5.17
CA GLY A 305 -18.57 -19.34 4.62
C GLY A 305 -18.34 -19.99 3.24
N ARG A 306 -17.52 -19.39 2.41
CA ARG A 306 -17.14 -19.91 1.08
C ARG A 306 -16.07 -20.97 1.13
N GLN A 307 -15.07 -20.80 1.96
CA GLN A 307 -14.02 -21.81 2.15
C GLN A 307 -14.60 -23.10 2.75
N ALA A 308 -15.57 -23.01 3.64
CA ALA A 308 -16.29 -24.18 4.17
C ALA A 308 -17.08 -24.90 3.06
N ALA A 309 -17.79 -24.17 2.21
CA ALA A 309 -18.50 -24.73 1.06
C ALA A 309 -17.55 -25.41 0.04
N ALA A 310 -16.31 -24.92 -0.05
CA ALA A 310 -15.28 -25.48 -0.92
C ALA A 310 -14.38 -26.52 -0.24
N SER A 311 -14.56 -26.81 1.06
CA SER A 311 -13.68 -27.66 1.88
C SER A 311 -12.20 -27.16 1.92
N SER A 312 -11.98 -25.84 1.82
CA SER A 312 -10.65 -25.22 1.69
C SER A 312 -10.16 -24.53 2.96
N TYR A 313 -10.98 -24.47 4.01
CA TYR A 313 -10.56 -23.90 5.30
C TYR A 313 -9.62 -24.87 6.02
N ASN A 314 -8.37 -24.49 6.21
CA ASN A 314 -7.34 -25.30 6.83
C ASN A 314 -6.58 -24.51 7.92
N SER A 315 -5.61 -25.16 8.58
CA SER A 315 -4.77 -24.54 9.63
C SER A 315 -4.02 -23.30 9.16
N ASP A 316 -3.55 -23.28 7.91
CA ASP A 316 -2.76 -22.18 7.35
C ASP A 316 -3.62 -20.93 7.13
N THR A 317 -4.87 -21.12 6.68
CA THR A 317 -5.86 -20.04 6.55
C THR A 317 -6.22 -19.46 7.92
N ALA A 318 -6.44 -20.33 8.92
CA ALA A 318 -6.72 -19.88 10.30
C ALA A 318 -5.55 -19.07 10.88
N ALA A 319 -4.32 -19.55 10.71
CA ALA A 319 -3.11 -18.82 11.11
C ALA A 319 -2.96 -17.49 10.38
N ALA A 320 -3.31 -17.42 9.08
CA ALA A 320 -3.25 -16.18 8.30
C ALA A 320 -4.25 -15.14 8.84
N TRP A 321 -5.47 -15.53 9.21
CA TRP A 321 -6.43 -14.63 9.85
C TRP A 321 -5.93 -14.08 11.18
N GLN A 322 -5.31 -14.92 12.01
CA GLN A 322 -4.70 -14.47 13.26
C GLN A 322 -3.59 -13.45 13.00
N MET A 323 -2.67 -13.76 12.09
CA MET A 323 -1.57 -12.85 11.70
C MET A 323 -2.09 -11.51 11.15
N LEU A 324 -3.16 -11.53 10.35
CA LEU A 324 -3.78 -10.33 9.80
C LEU A 324 -4.39 -9.48 10.91
N THR A 325 -5.06 -10.10 11.88
CA THR A 325 -5.62 -9.42 13.06
C THR A 325 -4.52 -8.75 13.90
N GLU A 326 -3.44 -9.49 14.20
CA GLU A 326 -2.29 -8.98 14.92
C GLU A 326 -1.62 -7.82 14.17
N PHE A 327 -1.45 -7.96 12.86
CA PHE A 327 -0.84 -6.92 12.02
C PHE A 327 -1.65 -5.62 12.02
N ILE A 328 -2.98 -5.70 11.82
CA ILE A 328 -3.86 -4.52 11.85
C ILE A 328 -3.87 -3.90 13.25
N THR A 329 -3.94 -4.71 14.30
CA THR A 329 -3.90 -4.21 15.68
C THR A 329 -2.59 -3.47 15.96
N GLN A 330 -1.43 -4.07 15.61
CA GLN A 330 -0.13 -3.41 15.77
C GLN A 330 0.02 -2.14 14.94
N LEU A 331 -0.64 -2.09 13.77
CA LEU A 331 -0.60 -0.93 12.90
C LEU A 331 -1.38 0.25 13.48
N LEU A 332 -2.53 0.01 14.09
CA LEU A 332 -3.47 1.02 14.56
C LEU A 332 -3.35 1.32 16.07
N VAL A 333 -2.96 0.34 16.90
CA VAL A 333 -2.71 0.52 18.35
C VAL A 333 -1.22 0.80 18.56
N ARG A 334 -0.75 1.91 18.02
CA ARG A 334 0.61 2.38 18.30
C ARG A 334 0.58 3.17 19.59
N THR A 335 0.84 2.49 20.70
CA THR A 335 1.13 3.18 21.97
C THR A 335 2.47 3.92 21.84
N SER A 336 2.48 5.12 22.37
CA SER A 336 3.59 6.06 22.54
C SER A 336 4.93 5.42 22.89
#